data_fa2cab4a1c74e623f395a1663b2cbf37
#
_entry.id   fa2cab4a1c74e623f395a1663b2cbf37
#
_cell.length_a   1.000
_cell.length_b   1.000
_cell.length_c   1.000
_cell.angle_alpha   90.00
_cell.angle_beta   90.00
_cell.angle_gamma   90.00
#
_symmetry.space_group_name_H-M   'P 1'
#
loop_
_entity.id
_entity.type
_entity.pdbx_description
1 polymer ?
#
loop_
_entity_poly.entity_id
_entity_poly.type
_entity_poly.pdbx_seq_one_letter_code
_entity_poly.pdbx_strand_id
1 'polypeptide(L)'
;MVSDKYNNIVGKFLRGPISMNQILEFSKHGINAVRIFLYIRMQEGKLVSEGKLKPKEHTFIQLDNVNTEAMVGLHKSHKWDKLRTLQQRGLIELKTGSGRAPLAKILVP
;
A
#
# COMPACT_ATOMS: atom_id res chain seq x y z
N MET A 1 -7.49 -2.54 23.20
CA MET A 1 -8.54 -3.20 22.41
C MET A 1 -8.42 -2.81 20.95
N VAL A 2 -8.53 -3.76 20.06
CA VAL A 2 -8.43 -3.51 18.63
C VAL A 2 -9.78 -3.07 18.08
N SER A 3 -9.80 -2.03 17.25
CA SER A 3 -11.00 -1.58 16.57
C SER A 3 -11.47 -2.64 15.56
N ASP A 4 -12.78 -2.81 15.37
CA ASP A 4 -13.34 -3.72 14.36
C ASP A 4 -12.80 -3.43 12.96
N LYS A 5 -12.50 -2.18 12.70
CA LYS A 5 -11.90 -1.70 11.46
C LYS A 5 -10.57 -2.38 11.13
N TYR A 6 -9.83 -2.80 12.15
CA TYR A 6 -8.50 -3.41 11.99
C TYR A 6 -8.48 -4.91 12.24
N ASN A 7 -9.62 -5.55 12.43
CA ASN A 7 -9.66 -6.98 12.73
C ASN A 7 -9.02 -7.83 11.63
N ASN A 8 -9.09 -7.38 10.38
CA ASN A 8 -8.53 -8.11 9.25
C ASN A 8 -7.01 -8.15 9.23
N ILE A 9 -6.35 -7.29 10.00
CA ILE A 9 -4.88 -7.23 10.04
C ILE A 9 -4.29 -7.76 11.33
N VAL A 10 -5.12 -8.04 12.34
CA VAL A 10 -4.63 -8.60 13.60
C VAL A 10 -4.03 -9.98 13.35
N GLY A 11 -2.78 -10.17 13.76
CA GLY A 11 -2.08 -11.44 13.57
C GLY A 11 -1.54 -11.68 12.17
N LYS A 12 -1.69 -10.72 11.27
CA LYS A 12 -1.12 -10.83 9.92
C LYS A 12 0.26 -10.22 9.86
N PHE A 13 1.08 -10.74 8.95
CA PHE A 13 2.47 -10.32 8.78
C PHE A 13 2.74 -10.00 7.33
N LEU A 14 3.66 -9.07 7.10
CA LEU A 14 4.17 -8.81 5.76
C LEU A 14 5.07 -9.97 5.34
N ARG A 15 4.98 -10.37 4.07
CA ARG A 15 5.77 -11.46 3.52
C ARG A 15 6.96 -10.93 2.76
N GLY A 16 8.06 -11.69 2.81
CA GLY A 16 9.28 -11.37 2.11
C GLY A 16 10.08 -10.26 2.75
N PRO A 17 11.24 -9.93 2.19
CA PRO A 17 12.08 -8.88 2.76
C PRO A 17 11.43 -7.51 2.60
N ILE A 18 11.56 -6.68 3.63
CA ILE A 18 11.10 -5.30 3.61
C ILE A 18 12.34 -4.41 3.67
N SER A 19 12.48 -3.54 2.66
CA SER A 19 13.59 -2.60 2.61
C SER A 19 13.44 -1.52 3.67
N MET A 20 14.47 -1.31 4.47
CA MET A 20 14.50 -0.18 5.40
C MET A 20 14.41 1.15 4.65
N ASN A 21 15.03 1.22 3.48
CA ASN A 21 14.95 2.41 2.65
C ASN A 21 13.52 2.73 2.25
N GLN A 22 12.74 1.72 1.85
CA GLN A 22 11.33 1.92 1.52
C GLN A 22 10.55 2.47 2.71
N ILE A 23 10.72 1.85 3.88
CA ILE A 23 10.02 2.30 5.09
C ILE A 23 10.36 3.75 5.41
N LEU A 24 11.65 4.10 5.38
CA LEU A 24 12.10 5.44 5.71
C LEU A 24 11.59 6.48 4.71
N GLU A 25 11.63 6.16 3.41
CA GLU A 25 11.15 7.09 2.39
C GLU A 25 9.65 7.35 2.53
N PHE A 26 8.85 6.30 2.71
CA PHE A 26 7.40 6.50 2.90
C PHE A 26 7.08 7.21 4.20
N SER A 27 7.82 6.94 5.27
CA SER A 27 7.58 7.56 6.59
C SER A 27 7.79 9.07 6.59
N LYS A 28 8.61 9.60 5.68
CA LYS A 28 8.81 11.04 5.52
C LYS A 28 7.52 11.79 5.17
N HIS A 29 6.53 11.08 4.67
CA HIS A 29 5.28 11.67 4.20
C HIS A 29 4.10 11.38 5.13
N GLY A 30 4.36 10.90 6.34
CA GLY A 30 3.37 10.72 7.38
C GLY A 30 2.72 9.34 7.42
N ILE A 31 1.82 9.17 8.37
CA ILE A 31 1.22 7.86 8.65
C ILE A 31 0.38 7.32 7.49
N ASN A 32 -0.30 8.19 6.76
CA ASN A 32 -1.13 7.72 5.65
C ASN A 32 -0.27 7.19 4.49
N ALA A 33 0.93 7.74 4.29
CA ALA A 33 1.88 7.20 3.34
C ALA A 33 2.36 5.81 3.75
N VAL A 34 2.63 5.62 5.04
CA VAL A 34 3.03 4.32 5.59
C VAL A 34 1.89 3.31 5.41
N ARG A 35 0.65 3.73 5.65
CA ARG A 35 -0.52 2.86 5.44
C ARG A 35 -0.65 2.42 3.99
N ILE A 36 -0.41 3.31 3.04
CA ILE A 36 -0.40 2.97 1.62
C ILE A 36 0.69 1.94 1.33
N PHE A 37 1.91 2.19 1.81
CA PHE A 37 3.03 1.26 1.66
C PHE A 37 2.68 -0.13 2.20
N LEU A 38 2.16 -0.19 3.43
CA LEU A 38 1.80 -1.46 4.07
C LEU A 38 0.73 -2.20 3.28
N TYR A 39 -0.28 -1.48 2.81
CA TYR A 39 -1.35 -2.10 2.02
C TYR A 39 -0.79 -2.73 0.74
N ILE A 40 0.02 -1.97 0.00
CA ILE A 40 0.62 -2.47 -1.24
C ILE A 40 1.49 -3.69 -0.97
N ARG A 41 2.34 -3.63 0.07
CA ARG A 41 3.20 -4.75 0.42
C ARG A 41 2.43 -6.00 0.85
N MET A 42 1.32 -5.82 1.56
CA MET A 42 0.45 -6.94 1.93
C MET A 42 -0.13 -7.62 0.69
N GLN A 43 -0.61 -6.84 -0.28
CA GLN A 43 -1.17 -7.38 -1.51
C GLN A 43 -0.11 -8.03 -2.37
N GLU A 44 1.08 -7.44 -2.47
CA GLU A 44 2.20 -8.06 -3.17
C GLU A 44 2.61 -9.38 -2.54
N GLY A 45 2.66 -9.43 -1.21
CA GLY A 45 2.96 -10.66 -0.47
C GLY A 45 1.98 -11.78 -0.78
N LYS A 46 0.70 -11.44 -0.92
CA LYS A 46 -0.31 -12.40 -1.34
C LYS A 46 -0.05 -12.94 -2.75
N LEU A 47 0.32 -12.05 -3.68
CA LEU A 47 0.65 -12.45 -5.05
C LEU A 47 1.89 -13.35 -5.08
N VAL A 48 2.89 -13.05 -4.26
CA VAL A 48 4.09 -13.88 -4.14
C VAL A 48 3.71 -15.28 -3.64
N SER A 49 2.86 -15.38 -2.62
CA SER A 49 2.44 -16.67 -2.09
C SER A 49 1.60 -17.47 -3.08
N GLU A 50 0.93 -16.80 -4.01
CA GLU A 50 0.14 -17.44 -5.06
C GLU A 50 0.97 -17.76 -6.31
N GLY A 51 2.26 -17.46 -6.31
CA GLY A 51 3.13 -17.69 -7.45
C GLY A 51 2.95 -16.71 -8.60
N LYS A 52 2.24 -15.60 -8.37
CA LYS A 52 1.93 -14.59 -9.39
C LYS A 52 2.93 -13.46 -9.47
N LEU A 53 3.81 -13.35 -8.48
CA LEU A 53 4.81 -12.30 -8.38
C LEU A 53 6.06 -12.90 -7.74
N LYS A 54 7.24 -12.51 -8.22
CA LYS A 54 8.50 -12.94 -7.60
C LYS A 54 8.79 -12.11 -6.35
N PRO A 55 9.45 -12.69 -5.32
CA PRO A 55 9.90 -11.89 -4.18
C PRO A 55 10.75 -10.70 -4.63
N LYS A 56 10.57 -9.55 -4.00
CA LYS A 56 11.25 -8.29 -4.30
C LYS A 56 10.77 -7.59 -5.58
N GLU A 57 9.90 -8.20 -6.37
CA GLU A 57 9.27 -7.50 -7.48
C GLU A 57 8.13 -6.63 -6.98
N HIS A 58 7.85 -5.56 -7.72
CA HIS A 58 6.72 -4.68 -7.47
C HIS A 58 5.78 -4.68 -8.67
N THR A 59 4.49 -4.58 -8.40
CA THR A 59 3.47 -4.50 -9.44
C THR A 59 2.41 -3.49 -9.05
N PHE A 60 1.54 -3.13 -10.00
CA PHE A 60 0.41 -2.25 -9.70
C PHE A 60 -0.60 -2.96 -8.83
N ILE A 61 -0.94 -2.32 -7.72
CA ILE A 61 -1.94 -2.81 -6.76
C ILE A 61 -3.10 -1.83 -6.75
N GLN A 62 -4.32 -2.36 -6.85
CA GLN A 62 -5.52 -1.55 -6.79
C GLN A 62 -5.82 -1.17 -5.33
N LEU A 63 -6.03 0.13 -5.07
CA LEU A 63 -6.34 0.64 -3.74
C LEU A 63 -7.80 1.07 -3.68
N ASP A 64 -8.70 0.11 -3.54
CA ASP A 64 -10.11 0.41 -3.37
C ASP A 64 -10.41 0.90 -1.95
N ASN A 65 -11.46 1.72 -1.81
CA ASN A 65 -11.77 2.37 -0.54
C ASN A 65 -12.10 1.37 0.57
N VAL A 66 -12.85 0.33 0.24
CA VAL A 66 -13.32 -0.64 1.23
C VAL A 66 -12.15 -1.38 1.87
N ASN A 67 -11.27 -1.94 1.04
CA ASN A 67 -10.16 -2.75 1.55
C ASN A 67 -9.05 -1.90 2.18
N THR A 68 -8.75 -0.73 1.64
CA THR A 68 -7.73 0.13 2.25
C THR A 68 -8.18 0.63 3.62
N GLU A 69 -9.46 0.93 3.80
CA GLU A 69 -9.97 1.32 5.11
C GLU A 69 -10.01 0.13 6.07
N ALA A 70 -10.51 -1.02 5.62
CA ALA A 70 -10.66 -2.20 6.48
C ALA A 70 -9.30 -2.77 6.93
N MET A 71 -8.30 -2.77 6.04
CA MET A 71 -7.02 -3.44 6.32
C MET A 71 -5.99 -2.55 6.97
N VAL A 72 -5.92 -1.27 6.62
CA VAL A 72 -4.88 -0.37 7.14
C VAL A 72 -5.44 0.93 7.72
N GLY A 73 -6.75 1.08 7.76
CA GLY A 73 -7.38 2.25 8.36
C GLY A 73 -7.21 3.53 7.54
N LEU A 74 -6.94 3.41 6.26
CA LEU A 74 -6.77 4.56 5.38
C LEU A 74 -8.14 5.00 4.84
N HIS A 75 -8.60 6.17 5.30
CA HIS A 75 -9.88 6.71 4.84
C HIS A 75 -9.75 7.30 3.44
N LYS A 76 -10.81 7.19 2.65
CA LYS A 76 -10.82 7.67 1.26
C LYS A 76 -10.46 9.15 1.11
N SER A 77 -10.81 9.98 2.11
CA SER A 77 -10.51 11.40 2.08
C SER A 77 -9.02 11.72 2.14
N HIS A 78 -8.21 10.82 2.69
CA HIS A 78 -6.77 10.99 2.79
C HIS A 78 -5.99 10.23 1.73
N LYS A 79 -6.64 9.27 1.08
CA LYS A 79 -5.97 8.38 0.13
C LYS A 79 -5.48 9.12 -1.11
N TRP A 80 -6.36 9.87 -1.76
CA TRP A 80 -6.02 10.54 -3.02
C TRP A 80 -4.93 11.58 -2.87
N ASP A 81 -5.03 12.43 -1.84
CA ASP A 81 -4.01 13.45 -1.58
C ASP A 81 -2.65 12.82 -1.37
N LYS A 82 -2.61 11.75 -0.59
CA LYS A 82 -1.34 11.10 -0.28
C LYS A 82 -0.78 10.36 -1.49
N LEU A 83 -1.63 9.71 -2.29
CA LEU A 83 -1.18 9.05 -3.51
C LEU A 83 -0.55 10.06 -4.49
N ARG A 84 -1.16 11.22 -4.64
CA ARG A 84 -0.60 12.28 -5.49
C ARG A 84 0.74 12.78 -4.98
N THR A 85 0.85 12.99 -3.67
CA THR A 85 2.12 13.40 -3.05
C THR A 85 3.21 12.38 -3.30
N LEU A 86 2.92 11.11 -3.08
CA LEU A 86 3.90 10.04 -3.27
C LEU A 86 4.33 9.92 -4.73
N GLN A 87 3.40 10.10 -5.66
CA GLN A 87 3.74 10.11 -7.08
C GLN A 87 4.65 11.28 -7.43
N GLN A 88 4.33 12.48 -6.94
CA GLN A 88 5.14 13.68 -7.19
C GLN A 88 6.55 13.54 -6.64
N ARG A 89 6.71 12.80 -5.54
CA ARG A 89 8.02 12.55 -4.91
C ARG A 89 8.75 11.35 -5.50
N GLY A 90 8.15 10.68 -6.49
CA GLY A 90 8.79 9.56 -7.16
C GLY A 90 8.80 8.25 -6.39
N LEU A 91 8.00 8.13 -5.32
CA LEU A 91 7.94 6.91 -4.53
C LEU A 91 7.06 5.84 -5.14
N ILE A 92 6.04 6.26 -5.87
CA ILE A 92 5.12 5.35 -6.56
C ILE A 92 4.86 5.83 -7.98
N GLU A 93 4.45 4.89 -8.81
CA GLU A 93 3.81 5.17 -10.08
C GLU A 93 2.30 4.98 -9.89
N LEU A 94 1.50 5.95 -10.33
CA LEU A 94 0.05 5.96 -10.12
C LEU A 94 -0.66 5.87 -11.45
N LYS A 95 -1.60 4.94 -11.56
CA LYS A 95 -2.51 4.84 -12.70
C LYS A 95 -3.93 5.11 -12.22
N THR A 96 -4.61 6.02 -12.89
CA THR A 96 -5.99 6.38 -12.57
C THR A 96 -6.87 6.19 -13.78
N GLY A 97 -8.15 5.95 -13.55
CA GLY A 97 -9.13 5.82 -14.60
C GLY A 97 -10.51 6.21 -14.07
N SER A 98 -11.37 6.69 -14.99
CA SER A 98 -12.71 7.09 -14.63
C SER A 98 -13.50 5.92 -14.06
N GLY A 99 -14.10 6.12 -12.87
CA GLY A 99 -14.92 5.13 -12.22
C GLY A 99 -14.16 3.94 -11.66
N ARG A 100 -12.83 4.02 -11.59
CA ARG A 100 -11.99 2.92 -11.07
C ARG A 100 -11.18 3.36 -9.88
N ALA A 101 -10.91 2.42 -8.98
CA ALA A 101 -9.95 2.63 -7.91
C ALA A 101 -8.55 2.82 -8.50
N PRO A 102 -7.71 3.65 -7.87
CA PRO A 102 -6.34 3.88 -8.38
C PRO A 102 -5.48 2.63 -8.27
N LEU A 103 -4.53 2.51 -9.18
CA LEU A 103 -3.49 1.48 -9.14
C LEU A 103 -2.16 2.16 -8.81
N ALA A 104 -1.42 1.60 -7.88
CA ALA A 104 -0.12 2.15 -7.50
C ALA A 104 0.95 1.06 -7.46
N LYS A 105 2.14 1.43 -7.91
CA LYS A 105 3.31 0.55 -7.94
C LYS A 105 4.44 1.24 -7.19
N ILE A 106 5.08 0.52 -6.27
CA ILE A 106 6.23 1.04 -5.53
C ILE A 106 7.43 1.16 -6.46
N LEU A 107 8.08 2.32 -6.45
CA LEU A 107 9.27 2.58 -7.26
C LEU A 107 10.56 2.62 -6.44
N VAL A 108 10.47 2.83 -5.13
CA VAL A 108 11.64 2.92 -4.24
C VAL A 108 12.23 1.52 -4.02
N PRO A 109 13.53 1.34 -4.31
CA PRO A 109 14.19 0.04 -4.09
C PRO A 109 14.35 -0.31 -2.61
#